data_c2bc0b8ca7cdf4e947834aa07dbf4a2c
#
_entry.id   c2bc0b8ca7cdf4e947834aa07dbf4a2c
#
_cell.length_a   1.000
_cell.length_b   1.000
_cell.length_c   1.000
_cell.angle_alpha   90.00
_cell.angle_beta   90.00
_cell.angle_gamma   90.00
#
_symmetry.space_group_name_H-M   'P 1'
#
loop_
_entity.id
_entity.type
_entity.pdbx_description
1 polymer ?
#
loop_
_entity_poly.entity_id
_entity_poly.type
_entity_poly.pdbx_seq_one_letter_code
_entity_poly.pdbx_strand_id
1 'polypeptide(L)'
;EDYKLGDKLVPFKVVAEYKGPDLVGMHYEQLFPWVKPVEMDADGNFKDAADKAFRVIAGDYVTNDDGTGIVHIAPTFGADDAFVARAAGIPSLFMINKKGETRPMVDLTGKFYMLDELDERFVAECVDVDVYKNYQGAWVKNAYDPQFNVGGKYDDKAAAAAESLDIRLCMEMKQENKVFKIEKHVHNYPHCWRTDKPVLYYPLDSWFIRTTASRDRLIELNNTINWKPQSTGSGRFGKWLENLNDWNLSRSRYWGTPLPIWRTEDNSDEICIESVEELYNEIEKSVAAGFMKSNPYKDKGFIPGLYTDENYDKIDLHRPYVDDIILVSRDGKPMKRETDLIDVWFDSGAMPYAQIHYPFENKELLDSHQVYPADFIAEGVDQTRGWFFTLHAIATMVFDSVSYKAVISNGLVLDKNGNKMSKRLGNAVDPFSTIEKYGSDPLRWYMITNSSPWDNLKFDMDGIEEVRRKFFGTLYNTYSFFALYANVDGFEYKEADVPMESRPEIDRWILSVLNTLIKEVDTCYNEYEPTK
;
A
#
# COMPACT_ATOMS: atom_id res chain seq x y z
N GLU A 1 -51.89 23.61 -17.07
CA GLU A 1 -50.65 23.52 -17.87
C GLU A 1 -50.15 22.08 -17.83
N ASP A 2 -49.91 21.50 -19.00
CA ASP A 2 -49.46 20.13 -19.13
C ASP A 2 -47.91 20.11 -19.03
N TYR A 3 -47.40 19.58 -17.93
CA TYR A 3 -45.96 19.33 -17.76
C TYR A 3 -45.59 17.95 -18.32
N LYS A 4 -44.45 17.87 -19.01
CA LYS A 4 -43.96 16.65 -19.61
C LYS A 4 -42.79 16.10 -18.79
N LEU A 5 -42.65 14.78 -18.75
CA LEU A 5 -41.51 14.13 -18.16
C LEU A 5 -40.20 14.65 -18.83
N GLY A 6 -39.29 15.20 -18.02
CA GLY A 6 -38.05 15.80 -18.47
C GLY A 6 -38.05 17.33 -18.59
N ASP A 7 -39.16 17.99 -18.30
CA ASP A 7 -39.19 19.46 -18.19
C ASP A 7 -38.27 19.90 -17.05
N LYS A 8 -37.46 20.95 -17.30
CA LYS A 8 -36.43 21.43 -16.35
C LYS A 8 -37.02 22.13 -15.12
N LEU A 9 -38.20 22.69 -15.25
CA LEU A 9 -38.88 23.42 -14.20
C LEU A 9 -40.31 22.88 -14.09
N VAL A 10 -40.59 22.18 -13.03
CA VAL A 10 -41.90 21.62 -12.72
C VAL A 10 -42.38 22.20 -11.39
N PRO A 11 -43.56 22.81 -11.30
CA PRO A 11 -44.10 23.28 -10.03
C PRO A 11 -44.33 22.12 -9.09
N PHE A 12 -43.96 22.30 -7.84
CA PHE A 12 -44.13 21.28 -6.81
C PHE A 12 -44.64 21.91 -5.51
N LYS A 13 -45.20 21.07 -4.66
CA LYS A 13 -45.58 21.42 -3.30
C LYS A 13 -44.92 20.46 -2.35
N VAL A 14 -44.23 21.00 -1.35
CA VAL A 14 -43.71 20.19 -0.24
C VAL A 14 -44.89 19.70 0.59
N VAL A 15 -45.08 18.39 0.66
CA VAL A 15 -46.14 17.76 1.41
C VAL A 15 -45.72 17.22 2.76
N ALA A 16 -44.43 16.91 2.92
CA ALA A 16 -43.82 16.45 4.16
C ALA A 16 -42.28 16.66 4.12
N GLU A 17 -41.70 16.75 5.29
CA GLU A 17 -40.24 16.79 5.49
C GLU A 17 -39.87 15.70 6.51
N TYR A 18 -38.81 14.96 6.22
CA TYR A 18 -38.30 13.88 7.08
C TYR A 18 -36.81 14.08 7.35
N LYS A 19 -36.36 13.68 8.52
CA LYS A 19 -34.94 13.54 8.81
C LYS A 19 -34.46 12.14 8.43
N GLY A 20 -33.17 11.96 8.18
CA GLY A 20 -32.60 10.65 7.84
C GLY A 20 -33.02 9.52 8.80
N PRO A 21 -32.98 9.70 10.13
CA PRO A 21 -33.44 8.67 11.08
C PRO A 21 -34.90 8.25 10.91
N ASP A 22 -35.77 9.13 10.42
CA ASP A 22 -37.21 8.82 10.21
C ASP A 22 -37.43 7.84 9.05
N LEU A 23 -36.43 7.73 8.17
CA LEU A 23 -36.48 6.87 6.97
C LEU A 23 -35.88 5.48 7.24
N VAL A 24 -35.11 5.30 8.33
CA VAL A 24 -34.46 4.03 8.66
C VAL A 24 -35.48 2.92 8.85
N GLY A 25 -35.25 1.80 8.16
CA GLY A 25 -36.14 0.64 8.18
C GLY A 25 -37.25 0.66 7.09
N MET A 26 -37.37 1.74 6.31
CA MET A 26 -38.27 1.73 5.15
C MET A 26 -37.76 0.77 4.10
N HIS A 27 -38.65 -0.05 3.55
CA HIS A 27 -38.37 -0.99 2.46
C HIS A 27 -38.72 -0.37 1.11
N TYR A 28 -37.99 -0.80 0.07
CA TYR A 28 -38.24 -0.43 -1.32
C TYR A 28 -38.10 -1.66 -2.23
N GLU A 29 -38.73 -1.61 -3.40
CA GLU A 29 -38.65 -2.67 -4.40
C GLU A 29 -37.22 -2.75 -4.99
N GLN A 30 -36.76 -3.96 -5.23
CA GLN A 30 -35.52 -4.19 -5.96
C GLN A 30 -35.61 -3.58 -7.36
N LEU A 31 -34.70 -2.67 -7.70
CA LEU A 31 -34.72 -1.95 -8.99
C LEU A 31 -34.45 -2.88 -10.17
N PHE A 32 -33.52 -3.83 -10.00
CA PHE A 32 -33.14 -4.81 -11.02
C PHE A 32 -33.24 -6.22 -10.43
N PRO A 33 -34.43 -6.86 -10.54
CA PRO A 33 -34.70 -8.15 -9.90
C PRO A 33 -34.10 -9.33 -10.68
N TRP A 34 -32.87 -9.20 -11.14
CA TRP A 34 -32.20 -10.23 -11.93
C TRP A 34 -31.86 -11.47 -11.09
N VAL A 35 -31.50 -11.25 -9.83
CA VAL A 35 -31.14 -12.28 -8.86
C VAL A 35 -31.84 -11.97 -7.54
N LYS A 36 -32.43 -12.98 -6.93
CA LYS A 36 -33.05 -12.86 -5.62
C LYS A 36 -31.99 -12.69 -4.54
N PRO A 37 -32.21 -11.86 -3.53
CA PRO A 37 -31.34 -11.84 -2.35
C PRO A 37 -31.59 -13.12 -1.54
N VAL A 38 -30.55 -13.93 -1.39
CA VAL A 38 -30.60 -15.21 -0.65
C VAL A 38 -29.45 -15.32 0.32
N GLU A 39 -29.66 -16.04 1.40
CA GLU A 39 -28.62 -16.53 2.30
C GLU A 39 -28.47 -18.04 2.10
N MET A 40 -27.24 -18.54 2.12
CA MET A 40 -26.98 -19.98 2.06
C MET A 40 -26.83 -20.52 3.48
N ASP A 41 -27.62 -21.55 3.82
CA ASP A 41 -27.48 -22.23 5.10
C ASP A 41 -26.31 -23.24 5.12
N ALA A 42 -26.04 -23.83 6.30
CA ALA A 42 -24.94 -24.79 6.47
C ALA A 42 -25.10 -26.06 5.60
N ASP A 43 -26.31 -26.37 5.17
CA ASP A 43 -26.63 -27.53 4.31
C ASP A 43 -26.62 -27.13 2.82
N GLY A 44 -26.27 -25.87 2.50
CA GLY A 44 -26.19 -25.34 1.14
C GLY A 44 -27.56 -25.01 0.51
N ASN A 45 -28.62 -24.84 1.31
CA ASN A 45 -29.92 -24.43 0.77
C ASN A 45 -30.05 -22.92 0.72
N PHE A 46 -30.74 -22.41 -0.29
CA PHE A 46 -31.02 -21.00 -0.47
C PHE A 46 -32.25 -20.58 0.33
N LYS A 47 -32.03 -19.64 1.26
CA LYS A 47 -33.11 -19.03 2.04
C LYS A 47 -33.37 -17.62 1.53
N ASP A 48 -34.62 -17.30 1.26
CA ASP A 48 -35.02 -15.95 0.86
C ASP A 48 -34.61 -14.94 1.95
N ALA A 49 -33.97 -13.86 1.56
CA ALA A 49 -33.52 -12.79 2.41
C ALA A 49 -34.03 -11.41 1.95
N ALA A 50 -35.10 -11.37 1.19
CA ALA A 50 -35.71 -10.13 0.68
C ALA A 50 -36.18 -9.20 1.80
N ASP A 51 -36.60 -9.75 2.94
CA ASP A 51 -36.97 -9.00 4.14
C ASP A 51 -35.79 -8.26 4.81
N LYS A 52 -34.56 -8.74 4.60
CA LYS A 52 -33.34 -8.10 5.10
C LYS A 52 -32.74 -7.13 4.10
N ALA A 53 -32.97 -7.34 2.80
CA ALA A 53 -32.42 -6.52 1.71
C ALA A 53 -33.33 -5.31 1.42
N PHE A 54 -32.92 -4.44 0.53
CA PHE A 54 -33.68 -3.33 -0.06
C PHE A 54 -34.41 -2.46 0.97
N ARG A 55 -33.69 -2.09 2.03
CA ARG A 55 -34.19 -1.20 3.09
C ARG A 55 -33.22 -0.06 3.38
N VAL A 56 -33.73 1.04 3.88
CA VAL A 56 -32.94 2.19 4.30
C VAL A 56 -32.24 1.87 5.63
N ILE A 57 -30.95 2.11 5.68
CA ILE A 57 -30.10 1.99 6.89
C ILE A 57 -29.41 3.31 7.18
N ALA A 58 -28.97 3.52 8.42
CA ALA A 58 -28.18 4.70 8.79
C ALA A 58 -26.72 4.57 8.32
N GLY A 59 -26.13 5.69 7.87
CA GLY A 59 -24.72 5.77 7.52
C GLY A 59 -24.13 7.12 7.90
N ASP A 60 -23.15 7.14 8.79
CA ASP A 60 -22.55 8.38 9.34
C ASP A 60 -21.77 9.19 8.30
N TYR A 61 -21.45 8.59 7.16
CA TYR A 61 -20.73 9.21 6.03
C TYR A 61 -21.66 9.92 5.04
N VAL A 62 -22.98 9.77 5.20
CA VAL A 62 -23.97 10.38 4.30
C VAL A 62 -24.25 11.80 4.74
N THR A 63 -24.07 12.76 3.82
CA THR A 63 -24.38 14.17 4.02
C THR A 63 -25.49 14.62 3.07
N ASN A 64 -26.08 15.78 3.34
CA ASN A 64 -27.03 16.44 2.46
C ASN A 64 -26.46 17.68 1.77
N ASP A 65 -25.16 17.87 1.85
CA ASP A 65 -24.46 18.97 1.19
C ASP A 65 -24.41 18.78 -0.33
N ASP A 66 -24.45 17.52 -0.79
CA ASP A 66 -24.53 17.15 -2.20
C ASP A 66 -25.53 15.97 -2.36
N GLY A 67 -26.31 16.00 -3.45
CA GLY A 67 -27.30 14.96 -3.74
C GLY A 67 -28.58 15.04 -2.91
N THR A 68 -29.12 13.89 -2.52
CA THR A 68 -30.43 13.76 -1.87
C THR A 68 -30.36 13.42 -0.39
N GLY A 69 -29.17 13.22 0.17
CA GLY A 69 -29.00 12.66 1.51
C GLY A 69 -29.30 11.15 1.61
N ILE A 70 -29.55 10.48 0.46
CA ILE A 70 -29.74 9.04 0.37
C ILE A 70 -28.75 8.49 -0.66
N VAL A 71 -27.93 7.54 -0.23
CA VAL A 71 -26.86 6.94 -1.05
C VAL A 71 -27.17 5.46 -1.29
N HIS A 72 -27.02 5.00 -2.52
CA HIS A 72 -27.11 3.58 -2.85
C HIS A 72 -25.88 2.84 -2.30
N ILE A 73 -26.13 1.68 -1.69
CA ILE A 73 -25.09 0.82 -1.12
C ILE A 73 -24.96 -0.43 -1.98
N ALA A 74 -23.73 -0.76 -2.39
CA ALA A 74 -23.36 -1.97 -3.12
C ALA A 74 -22.45 -2.87 -2.25
N PRO A 75 -23.02 -3.74 -1.38
CA PRO A 75 -22.24 -4.49 -0.37
C PRO A 75 -21.12 -5.36 -0.94
N THR A 76 -21.24 -5.78 -2.21
CA THR A 76 -20.27 -6.64 -2.88
C THR A 76 -19.08 -5.85 -3.48
N PHE A 77 -19.26 -4.57 -3.84
CA PHE A 77 -18.27 -3.82 -4.64
C PHE A 77 -17.69 -2.57 -3.96
N GLY A 78 -18.19 -2.16 -2.81
CA GLY A 78 -17.67 -1.05 -2.02
C GLY A 78 -17.15 -1.54 -0.66
N ALA A 79 -15.96 -1.12 -0.26
CA ALA A 79 -15.39 -1.52 1.05
C ALA A 79 -16.21 -0.92 2.21
N ASP A 80 -16.51 0.38 2.12
CA ASP A 80 -17.35 1.08 3.11
C ASP A 80 -18.78 0.57 3.08
N ASP A 81 -19.31 0.33 1.89
CA ASP A 81 -20.64 -0.27 1.67
C ASP A 81 -20.74 -1.65 2.30
N ALA A 82 -19.73 -2.50 2.10
CA ALA A 82 -19.67 -3.84 2.68
C ALA A 82 -19.62 -3.79 4.22
N PHE A 83 -18.88 -2.84 4.79
CA PHE A 83 -18.79 -2.66 6.23
C PHE A 83 -20.14 -2.26 6.84
N VAL A 84 -20.77 -1.23 6.30
CA VAL A 84 -22.07 -0.73 6.78
C VAL A 84 -23.18 -1.76 6.58
N ALA A 85 -23.20 -2.42 5.43
CA ALA A 85 -24.18 -3.47 5.12
C ALA A 85 -24.06 -4.66 6.08
N ARG A 86 -22.83 -5.11 6.37
CA ARG A 86 -22.57 -6.19 7.32
C ARG A 86 -23.04 -5.82 8.74
N ALA A 87 -22.71 -4.61 9.20
CA ALA A 87 -23.16 -4.12 10.51
C ALA A 87 -24.69 -4.05 10.64
N ALA A 88 -25.39 -3.76 9.53
CA ALA A 88 -26.85 -3.71 9.47
C ALA A 88 -27.52 -5.06 9.12
N GLY A 89 -26.74 -6.12 8.86
CA GLY A 89 -27.25 -7.43 8.46
C GLY A 89 -27.89 -7.45 7.06
N ILE A 90 -27.42 -6.60 6.13
CA ILE A 90 -27.86 -6.59 4.74
C ILE A 90 -27.12 -7.68 3.96
N PRO A 91 -27.81 -8.62 3.29
CA PRO A 91 -27.17 -9.65 2.48
C PRO A 91 -26.57 -9.05 1.20
N SER A 92 -25.43 -9.62 0.77
CA SER A 92 -24.84 -9.32 -0.53
C SER A 92 -25.57 -10.07 -1.64
N LEU A 93 -25.75 -9.45 -2.79
CA LEU A 93 -26.12 -10.17 -4.01
C LEU A 93 -24.89 -10.88 -4.58
N PHE A 94 -25.04 -12.17 -4.89
CA PHE A 94 -23.96 -13.01 -5.39
C PHE A 94 -24.47 -13.98 -6.47
N MET A 95 -23.53 -14.56 -7.18
CA MET A 95 -23.73 -15.69 -8.10
C MET A 95 -23.00 -16.92 -7.57
N ILE A 96 -23.43 -18.11 -7.96
CA ILE A 96 -22.70 -19.36 -7.74
C ILE A 96 -22.28 -19.91 -9.10
N ASN A 97 -20.99 -20.10 -9.28
CA ASN A 97 -20.44 -20.68 -10.50
C ASN A 97 -20.56 -22.22 -10.51
N LYS A 98 -20.26 -22.86 -11.63
CA LYS A 98 -20.30 -24.34 -11.78
C LYS A 98 -19.38 -25.12 -10.83
N LYS A 99 -18.43 -24.44 -10.18
CA LYS A 99 -17.57 -25.06 -9.17
C LYS A 99 -18.17 -24.98 -7.76
N GLY A 100 -19.35 -24.39 -7.60
CA GLY A 100 -19.99 -24.15 -6.31
C GLY A 100 -19.42 -22.95 -5.55
N GLU A 101 -18.61 -22.11 -6.20
CA GLU A 101 -17.99 -20.94 -5.57
C GLU A 101 -18.92 -19.75 -5.63
N THR A 102 -19.09 -19.07 -4.50
CA THR A 102 -19.80 -17.79 -4.42
C THR A 102 -18.95 -16.69 -5.05
N ARG A 103 -19.54 -15.94 -5.97
CA ARG A 103 -18.89 -14.86 -6.71
C ARG A 103 -19.76 -13.61 -6.76
N PRO A 104 -19.21 -12.40 -6.95
CA PRO A 104 -19.98 -11.22 -7.34
C PRO A 104 -20.79 -11.47 -8.62
N MET A 105 -21.69 -10.57 -8.96
CA MET A 105 -22.53 -10.69 -10.17
C MET A 105 -21.75 -10.63 -11.49
N VAL A 106 -20.51 -10.18 -11.46
CA VAL A 106 -19.61 -10.12 -12.61
C VAL A 106 -18.34 -10.91 -12.34
N ASP A 107 -17.67 -11.35 -13.38
CA ASP A 107 -16.38 -12.01 -13.31
C ASP A 107 -15.22 -11.02 -13.07
N LEU A 108 -13.99 -11.54 -12.95
CA LEU A 108 -12.78 -10.74 -12.72
C LEU A 108 -12.45 -9.76 -13.87
N THR A 109 -13.08 -9.91 -15.03
CA THR A 109 -12.91 -9.02 -16.18
C THR A 109 -13.95 -7.90 -16.19
N GLY A 110 -14.94 -7.94 -15.29
CA GLY A 110 -16.05 -7.00 -15.23
C GLY A 110 -17.20 -7.32 -16.18
N LYS A 111 -17.31 -8.58 -16.60
CA LYS A 111 -18.37 -9.11 -17.46
C LYS A 111 -19.41 -9.85 -16.61
N PHE A 112 -20.70 -9.60 -16.80
CA PHE A 112 -21.77 -10.40 -16.20
C PHE A 112 -21.66 -11.85 -16.64
N TYR A 113 -21.78 -12.80 -15.69
CA TYR A 113 -21.73 -14.22 -15.98
C TYR A 113 -22.75 -14.62 -17.03
N MET A 114 -22.35 -15.51 -17.93
CA MET A 114 -23.31 -16.21 -18.79
C MET A 114 -24.09 -17.22 -17.96
N LEU A 115 -25.35 -17.48 -18.31
CA LEU A 115 -26.18 -18.45 -17.59
C LEU A 115 -25.56 -19.85 -17.56
N ASP A 116 -24.85 -20.22 -18.62
CA ASP A 116 -24.17 -21.51 -18.75
C ASP A 116 -22.85 -21.60 -17.96
N GLU A 117 -22.37 -20.50 -17.36
CA GLU A 117 -21.22 -20.45 -16.46
C GLU A 117 -21.63 -20.66 -14.99
N LEU A 118 -22.94 -20.60 -14.68
CA LEU A 118 -23.49 -20.66 -13.33
C LEU A 118 -23.94 -22.08 -12.94
N ASP A 119 -24.10 -22.30 -11.64
CA ASP A 119 -24.68 -23.50 -11.06
C ASP A 119 -26.16 -23.64 -11.48
N GLU A 120 -26.58 -24.80 -11.96
CA GLU A 120 -27.92 -25.03 -12.49
C GLU A 120 -29.02 -24.87 -11.44
N ARG A 121 -28.76 -25.30 -10.20
CA ARG A 121 -29.72 -25.18 -9.11
C ARG A 121 -29.87 -23.72 -8.70
N PHE A 122 -28.77 -22.99 -8.59
CA PHE A 122 -28.81 -21.55 -8.30
C PHE A 122 -29.58 -20.79 -9.37
N VAL A 123 -29.33 -21.06 -10.65
CA VAL A 123 -30.09 -20.46 -11.76
C VAL A 123 -31.59 -20.73 -11.64
N ALA A 124 -31.99 -21.99 -11.39
CA ALA A 124 -33.39 -22.37 -11.32
C ALA A 124 -34.15 -21.75 -10.12
N GLU A 125 -33.47 -21.60 -8.96
CA GLU A 125 -34.11 -21.12 -7.73
C GLU A 125 -34.01 -19.60 -7.51
N CYS A 126 -32.90 -18.99 -7.96
CA CYS A 126 -32.51 -17.63 -7.57
C CYS A 126 -32.42 -16.61 -8.70
N VAL A 127 -32.34 -17.03 -9.99
CA VAL A 127 -32.14 -16.11 -11.11
C VAL A 127 -33.43 -15.95 -11.90
N ASP A 128 -33.84 -14.71 -12.17
CA ASP A 128 -34.88 -14.43 -13.17
C ASP A 128 -34.25 -14.53 -14.57
N VAL A 129 -34.34 -15.72 -15.15
CA VAL A 129 -33.71 -16.05 -16.44
C VAL A 129 -34.26 -15.18 -17.58
N ASP A 130 -35.54 -14.82 -17.55
CA ASP A 130 -36.15 -14.04 -18.62
C ASP A 130 -35.66 -12.59 -18.65
N VAL A 131 -35.36 -12.05 -17.53
CA VAL A 131 -34.75 -10.70 -17.41
C VAL A 131 -33.24 -10.76 -17.56
N TYR A 132 -32.58 -11.65 -16.80
CA TYR A 132 -31.13 -11.72 -16.75
C TYR A 132 -30.45 -12.05 -18.09
N LYS A 133 -31.13 -12.86 -18.96
CA LYS A 133 -30.61 -13.18 -20.31
C LYS A 133 -30.28 -11.95 -21.16
N ASN A 134 -30.89 -10.81 -20.87
CA ASN A 134 -30.61 -9.55 -21.58
C ASN A 134 -29.31 -8.89 -21.15
N TYR A 135 -28.75 -9.28 -20.00
CA TYR A 135 -27.56 -8.68 -19.39
C TYR A 135 -26.37 -9.63 -19.34
N GLN A 136 -26.61 -10.96 -19.43
CA GLN A 136 -25.50 -11.92 -19.46
C GLN A 136 -24.47 -11.56 -20.52
N GLY A 137 -23.20 -11.59 -20.16
CA GLY A 137 -22.10 -11.23 -21.03
C GLY A 137 -21.89 -9.73 -21.26
N ALA A 138 -22.73 -8.86 -20.70
CA ALA A 138 -22.53 -7.41 -20.77
C ALA A 138 -21.36 -6.98 -19.88
N TRP A 139 -20.61 -5.97 -20.33
CA TRP A 139 -19.51 -5.37 -19.58
C TRP A 139 -20.01 -4.20 -18.74
N VAL A 140 -19.60 -4.12 -17.47
CA VAL A 140 -19.96 -2.99 -16.58
C VAL A 140 -19.36 -1.66 -17.03
N LYS A 141 -18.28 -1.69 -17.81
CA LYS A 141 -17.68 -0.49 -18.44
C LYS A 141 -17.14 -0.85 -19.82
N ASN A 142 -17.36 0.00 -20.80
CA ASN A 142 -16.79 -0.17 -22.14
C ASN A 142 -15.27 -0.29 -22.12
N ALA A 143 -14.61 0.31 -21.10
CA ALA A 143 -13.16 0.21 -20.92
C ALA A 143 -12.65 -1.23 -20.69
N TYR A 144 -13.51 -2.15 -20.28
CA TYR A 144 -13.15 -3.56 -20.05
C TYR A 144 -13.46 -4.44 -21.25
N ASP A 145 -14.28 -3.98 -22.17
CA ASP A 145 -14.70 -4.74 -23.33
C ASP A 145 -13.58 -4.90 -24.36
N PRO A 146 -13.15 -6.13 -24.67
CA PRO A 146 -12.09 -6.41 -25.64
C PRO A 146 -12.38 -5.88 -27.05
N GLN A 147 -13.65 -5.65 -27.43
CA GLN A 147 -13.98 -5.11 -28.77
C GLN A 147 -13.35 -3.74 -29.03
N PHE A 148 -13.10 -2.96 -27.99
CA PHE A 148 -12.43 -1.65 -28.07
C PHE A 148 -10.91 -1.74 -27.97
N ASN A 149 -10.34 -2.94 -27.78
CA ASN A 149 -8.90 -3.14 -27.63
C ASN A 149 -8.33 -3.86 -28.86
N VAL A 150 -8.22 -3.16 -29.96
CA VAL A 150 -7.77 -3.71 -31.24
C VAL A 150 -6.25 -3.60 -31.38
N GLY A 151 -5.58 -4.72 -31.61
CA GLY A 151 -4.13 -4.76 -31.84
C GLY A 151 -3.30 -4.27 -30.63
N GLY A 152 -3.81 -4.45 -29.40
CA GLY A 152 -3.13 -4.03 -28.16
C GLY A 152 -3.25 -2.54 -27.85
N LYS A 153 -4.02 -1.80 -28.63
CA LYS A 153 -4.35 -0.39 -28.39
C LYS A 153 -5.84 -0.25 -28.12
N TYR A 154 -6.16 0.45 -27.06
CA TYR A 154 -7.53 0.76 -26.71
C TYR A 154 -8.02 1.99 -27.49
N ASP A 155 -9.22 1.87 -28.09
CA ASP A 155 -9.88 2.98 -28.80
C ASP A 155 -10.83 3.73 -27.87
N ASP A 156 -10.31 4.72 -27.17
CA ASP A 156 -11.09 5.55 -26.24
C ASP A 156 -12.26 6.28 -26.92
N LYS A 157 -12.09 6.64 -28.20
CA LYS A 157 -13.14 7.36 -28.95
C LYS A 157 -14.30 6.45 -29.31
N ALA A 158 -14.00 5.24 -29.79
CA ALA A 158 -15.01 4.25 -30.10
C ALA A 158 -15.76 3.82 -28.82
N ALA A 159 -15.05 3.58 -27.72
CA ALA A 159 -15.65 3.23 -26.44
C ALA A 159 -16.53 4.32 -25.86
N ALA A 160 -16.12 5.59 -25.98
CA ALA A 160 -16.90 6.74 -25.52
C ALA A 160 -18.16 7.02 -26.39
N ALA A 161 -18.11 6.65 -27.66
CA ALA A 161 -19.24 6.80 -28.59
C ALA A 161 -20.25 5.65 -28.50
N ALA A 162 -19.84 4.50 -28.00
CA ALA A 162 -20.71 3.33 -27.84
C ALA A 162 -21.63 3.48 -26.63
N GLU A 163 -22.82 2.89 -26.71
CA GLU A 163 -23.74 2.81 -25.58
C GLU A 163 -23.08 2.07 -24.41
N SER A 164 -23.07 2.68 -23.24
CA SER A 164 -22.60 2.03 -22.01
C SER A 164 -23.74 1.34 -21.27
N LEU A 165 -23.41 0.36 -20.43
CA LEU A 165 -24.39 -0.28 -19.56
C LEU A 165 -25.14 0.74 -18.69
N ASP A 166 -24.46 1.77 -18.17
CA ASP A 166 -25.08 2.84 -17.37
C ASP A 166 -26.20 3.55 -18.14
N ILE A 167 -25.95 3.90 -19.41
CA ILE A 167 -26.96 4.53 -20.27
C ILE A 167 -28.13 3.59 -20.50
N ARG A 168 -27.86 2.32 -20.79
CA ARG A 168 -28.89 1.30 -21.00
C ARG A 168 -29.79 1.15 -19.79
N LEU A 169 -29.23 0.99 -18.58
CA LEU A 169 -29.98 0.89 -17.32
C LEU A 169 -30.81 2.15 -17.05
N CYS A 170 -30.23 3.34 -17.26
CA CYS A 170 -30.96 4.59 -17.11
C CYS A 170 -32.16 4.69 -18.08
N MET A 171 -32.01 4.23 -19.31
CA MET A 171 -33.08 4.27 -20.30
C MET A 171 -34.19 3.25 -19.98
N GLU A 172 -33.85 2.05 -19.50
CA GLU A 172 -34.84 1.05 -19.04
C GLU A 172 -35.65 1.57 -17.85
N MET A 173 -34.96 2.10 -16.82
CA MET A 173 -35.62 2.71 -15.66
C MET A 173 -36.57 3.86 -16.07
N LYS A 174 -36.15 4.64 -17.08
CA LYS A 174 -37.00 5.71 -17.61
C LYS A 174 -38.23 5.18 -18.33
N GLN A 175 -38.07 4.12 -19.12
CA GLN A 175 -39.21 3.46 -19.81
C GLN A 175 -40.22 2.83 -18.83
N GLU A 176 -39.69 2.27 -17.73
CA GLU A 176 -40.48 1.69 -16.65
C GLU A 176 -41.04 2.73 -15.67
N ASN A 177 -40.78 4.02 -15.89
CA ASN A 177 -41.17 5.12 -15.00
C ASN A 177 -40.65 4.99 -13.56
N LYS A 178 -39.46 4.41 -13.40
CA LYS A 178 -38.78 4.20 -12.12
C LYS A 178 -37.70 5.26 -11.80
N VAL A 179 -37.51 6.23 -12.68
CA VAL A 179 -36.48 7.30 -12.50
C VAL A 179 -37.13 8.67 -12.53
N PHE A 180 -36.82 9.48 -11.53
CA PHE A 180 -37.28 10.87 -11.47
C PHE A 180 -36.43 11.81 -12.35
N LYS A 181 -35.08 11.66 -12.29
CA LYS A 181 -34.12 12.52 -13.03
C LYS A 181 -32.87 11.73 -13.36
N ILE A 182 -32.31 11.97 -14.53
CA ILE A 182 -31.01 11.43 -14.96
C ILE A 182 -30.07 12.60 -15.18
N GLU A 183 -28.93 12.61 -14.49
CA GLU A 183 -27.90 13.63 -14.61
C GLU A 183 -26.53 13.01 -14.85
N LYS A 184 -25.72 13.67 -15.65
CA LYS A 184 -24.31 13.30 -15.81
C LYS A 184 -23.51 13.93 -14.68
N HIS A 185 -22.94 13.10 -13.81
CA HIS A 185 -22.05 13.52 -12.74
C HIS A 185 -20.59 13.22 -13.10
N VAL A 186 -19.72 14.22 -12.92
CA VAL A 186 -18.28 14.08 -13.16
C VAL A 186 -17.58 14.04 -11.81
N HIS A 187 -16.91 12.94 -11.54
CA HIS A 187 -16.18 12.73 -10.29
C HIS A 187 -14.83 12.07 -10.54
N ASN A 188 -13.94 12.11 -9.55
CA ASN A 188 -12.69 11.38 -9.60
C ASN A 188 -12.96 9.86 -9.50
N TYR A 189 -12.32 9.09 -10.38
CA TYR A 189 -12.41 7.64 -10.38
C TYR A 189 -11.00 7.03 -10.38
N PRO A 190 -10.71 6.00 -9.57
CA PRO A 190 -9.39 5.39 -9.53
C PRO A 190 -9.07 4.66 -10.83
N HIS A 191 -7.87 4.91 -11.34
CA HIS A 191 -7.33 4.28 -12.54
C HIS A 191 -6.06 3.48 -12.22
N CYS A 192 -5.85 2.40 -12.94
CA CYS A 192 -4.62 1.63 -12.87
C CYS A 192 -3.45 2.49 -13.38
N TRP A 193 -2.44 2.70 -12.54
CA TRP A 193 -1.29 3.56 -12.86
C TRP A 193 -0.43 3.07 -14.05
N ARG A 194 -0.56 1.79 -14.45
CA ARG A 194 0.17 1.22 -15.60
C ARG A 194 -0.60 1.31 -16.90
N THR A 195 -1.91 1.07 -16.86
CA THR A 195 -2.75 0.95 -18.06
C THR A 195 -3.64 2.17 -18.26
N ASP A 196 -3.72 3.07 -17.27
CA ASP A 196 -4.64 4.21 -17.22
C ASP A 196 -6.12 3.82 -17.41
N LYS A 197 -6.46 2.56 -17.14
CA LYS A 197 -7.83 2.05 -17.20
C LYS A 197 -8.53 2.21 -15.86
N PRO A 198 -9.85 2.47 -15.84
CA PRO A 198 -10.60 2.47 -14.60
C PRO A 198 -10.51 1.11 -13.91
N VAL A 199 -10.35 1.10 -12.58
CA VAL A 199 -10.32 -0.14 -11.80
C VAL A 199 -11.72 -0.53 -11.37
N LEU A 200 -11.96 -1.84 -11.22
CA LEU A 200 -13.16 -2.38 -10.59
C LEU A 200 -12.81 -2.75 -9.15
N TYR A 201 -13.57 -2.23 -8.19
CA TYR A 201 -13.52 -2.74 -6.81
C TYR A 201 -14.15 -4.13 -6.79
N TYR A 202 -13.33 -5.14 -6.57
CA TYR A 202 -13.74 -6.53 -6.62
C TYR A 202 -13.27 -7.26 -5.36
N PRO A 203 -14.15 -7.99 -4.66
CA PRO A 203 -13.73 -8.77 -3.50
C PRO A 203 -12.87 -9.95 -3.95
N LEU A 204 -11.71 -10.07 -3.34
CA LEU A 204 -10.78 -11.18 -3.57
C LEU A 204 -10.43 -11.81 -2.23
N ASP A 205 -10.40 -13.14 -2.19
CA ASP A 205 -9.83 -13.86 -1.07
C ASP A 205 -8.36 -13.51 -0.95
N SER A 206 -7.93 -13.16 0.23
CA SER A 206 -6.57 -12.66 0.47
C SER A 206 -6.09 -13.10 1.84
N TRP A 207 -4.77 -13.23 1.97
CA TRP A 207 -4.12 -13.45 3.25
C TRP A 207 -3.85 -12.12 3.94
N PHE A 208 -4.14 -12.06 5.25
CA PHE A 208 -3.95 -10.87 6.06
C PHE A 208 -3.11 -11.18 7.29
N ILE A 209 -2.25 -10.24 7.65
CA ILE A 209 -1.65 -10.19 8.98
C ILE A 209 -2.61 -9.39 9.87
N ARG A 210 -3.05 -10.00 10.99
CA ARG A 210 -3.94 -9.34 11.96
C ARG A 210 -3.18 -8.28 12.78
N THR A 211 -2.76 -7.21 12.11
CA THR A 211 -2.05 -6.10 12.76
C THR A 211 -2.91 -5.39 13.81
N THR A 212 -4.24 -5.42 13.66
CA THR A 212 -5.17 -4.87 14.64
C THR A 212 -5.09 -5.53 16.02
N ALA A 213 -4.65 -6.80 16.10
CA ALA A 213 -4.42 -7.49 17.37
C ALA A 213 -3.29 -6.86 18.21
N SER A 214 -2.35 -6.18 17.56
CA SER A 214 -1.21 -5.51 18.19
C SER A 214 -1.33 -3.99 18.20
N ARG A 215 -2.51 -3.42 17.88
CA ARG A 215 -2.72 -1.98 17.72
C ARG A 215 -2.23 -1.16 18.92
N ASP A 216 -2.65 -1.53 20.13
CA ASP A 216 -2.32 -0.77 21.34
C ASP A 216 -0.81 -0.81 21.59
N ARG A 217 -0.17 -1.95 21.34
CA ARG A 217 1.27 -2.09 21.49
C ARG A 217 2.05 -1.30 20.43
N LEU A 218 1.56 -1.27 19.19
CA LEU A 218 2.11 -0.43 18.12
C LEU A 218 2.08 1.06 18.51
N ILE A 219 0.98 1.52 19.09
CA ILE A 219 0.83 2.91 19.57
C ILE A 219 1.79 3.18 20.73
N GLU A 220 1.84 2.29 21.72
CA GLU A 220 2.72 2.43 22.88
C GLU A 220 4.18 2.54 22.46
N LEU A 221 4.66 1.62 21.62
CA LEU A 221 6.04 1.62 21.13
C LEU A 221 6.33 2.83 20.23
N ASN A 222 5.39 3.27 19.40
CA ASN A 222 5.56 4.49 18.61
C ASN A 222 5.83 5.73 19.49
N ASN A 223 5.21 5.81 20.68
CA ASN A 223 5.42 6.92 21.60
C ASN A 223 6.82 6.95 22.22
N THR A 224 7.61 5.89 22.08
CA THR A 224 9.02 5.83 22.52
C THR A 224 10.01 6.31 21.46
N ILE A 225 9.57 6.46 20.21
CA ILE A 225 10.41 6.85 19.07
C ILE A 225 10.61 8.38 19.06
N ASN A 226 11.86 8.81 18.87
CA ASN A 226 12.20 10.22 18.68
C ASN A 226 11.88 10.65 17.23
N TRP A 227 10.70 11.22 17.02
CA TRP A 227 10.27 11.71 15.72
C TRP A 227 10.72 13.16 15.44
N LYS A 228 11.28 13.39 14.27
CA LYS A 228 11.59 14.70 13.70
C LYS A 228 10.81 14.90 12.38
N PRO A 229 9.75 15.74 12.36
CA PRO A 229 9.18 16.46 13.50
C PRO A 229 8.29 15.54 14.36
N GLN A 230 8.15 15.86 15.63
CA GLN A 230 7.33 15.10 16.56
C GLN A 230 5.85 15.00 16.12
N SER A 231 5.35 16.04 15.43
CA SER A 231 3.99 16.08 14.88
C SER A 231 3.72 14.99 13.83
N THR A 232 4.72 14.46 13.14
CA THR A 232 4.54 13.32 12.23
C THR A 232 4.27 12.04 13.02
N GLY A 233 5.02 11.80 14.10
CA GLY A 233 4.85 10.61 14.95
C GLY A 233 3.52 10.58 15.70
N SER A 234 3.13 11.68 16.35
CA SER A 234 1.87 11.78 17.09
C SER A 234 0.65 12.04 16.18
N GLY A 235 0.84 12.77 15.09
CA GLY A 235 -0.22 13.12 14.14
C GLY A 235 -0.39 12.09 13.03
N ARG A 236 0.33 12.28 11.92
CA ARG A 236 0.14 11.48 10.68
C ARG A 236 0.33 9.98 10.90
N PHE A 237 1.38 9.57 11.61
CA PHE A 237 1.65 8.15 11.87
C PHE A 237 0.80 7.62 13.04
N GLY A 238 0.74 8.33 14.17
CA GLY A 238 -0.05 7.94 15.33
C GLY A 238 -1.54 7.79 15.00
N LYS A 239 -2.12 8.75 14.28
CA LYS A 239 -3.51 8.67 13.81
C LYS A 239 -3.76 7.52 12.84
N TRP A 240 -2.78 7.14 12.07
CA TRP A 240 -2.85 5.93 11.26
C TRP A 240 -2.92 4.66 12.12
N LEU A 241 -2.08 4.56 13.15
CA LEU A 241 -2.10 3.42 14.06
C LEU A 241 -3.41 3.32 14.87
N GLU A 242 -3.98 4.45 15.29
CA GLU A 242 -5.29 4.50 15.97
C GLU A 242 -6.42 3.92 15.09
N ASN A 243 -6.35 4.13 13.77
CA ASN A 243 -7.33 3.68 12.78
C ASN A 243 -6.81 2.52 11.93
N LEU A 244 -5.94 1.69 12.49
CA LEU A 244 -5.28 0.60 11.79
C LEU A 244 -6.28 -0.46 11.33
N ASN A 245 -6.13 -0.89 10.08
CA ASN A 245 -6.75 -2.09 9.52
C ASN A 245 -5.73 -3.22 9.42
N ASP A 246 -6.20 -4.46 9.31
CA ASP A 246 -5.34 -5.61 9.08
C ASP A 246 -4.57 -5.47 7.75
N TRP A 247 -3.33 -5.93 7.77
CA TRP A 247 -2.43 -5.79 6.62
C TRP A 247 -2.71 -6.87 5.58
N ASN A 248 -3.27 -6.49 4.44
CA ASN A 248 -3.40 -7.39 3.29
C ASN A 248 -2.02 -7.74 2.75
N LEU A 249 -1.62 -8.99 2.91
CA LEU A 249 -0.31 -9.51 2.53
C LEU A 249 -0.28 -10.03 1.09
N SER A 250 -1.40 -10.53 0.58
CA SER A 250 -1.49 -11.15 -0.75
C SER A 250 -1.31 -10.18 -1.90
N ARG A 251 -0.56 -10.61 -2.92
CA ARG A 251 -0.44 -9.90 -4.19
C ARG A 251 -0.58 -10.88 -5.35
N SER A 252 -1.60 -10.68 -6.18
CA SER A 252 -1.83 -11.44 -7.41
C SER A 252 -0.86 -10.97 -8.51
N ARG A 253 0.40 -11.34 -8.39
CA ARG A 253 1.51 -10.99 -9.26
C ARG A 253 2.26 -12.23 -9.70
N TYR A 254 3.01 -12.11 -10.81
CA TYR A 254 3.83 -13.22 -11.30
C TYR A 254 5.20 -13.26 -10.63
N TRP A 255 5.87 -12.12 -10.43
CA TRP A 255 7.21 -12.04 -9.88
C TRP A 255 7.25 -11.34 -8.52
N GLY A 256 7.91 -11.96 -7.57
CA GLY A 256 8.11 -11.53 -6.20
C GLY A 256 8.24 -12.73 -5.26
N THR A 257 8.30 -12.48 -3.96
CA THR A 257 8.40 -13.51 -2.93
C THR A 257 7.07 -14.29 -2.83
N PRO A 258 7.03 -15.61 -3.09
CA PRO A 258 5.81 -16.40 -2.96
C PRO A 258 5.34 -16.53 -1.52
N LEU A 259 4.02 -16.58 -1.30
CA LEU A 259 3.47 -16.99 -0.01
C LEU A 259 3.90 -18.43 0.28
N PRO A 260 4.55 -18.70 1.43
CA PRO A 260 5.05 -20.03 1.77
C PRO A 260 3.96 -20.92 2.39
N ILE A 261 2.76 -20.89 1.82
CA ILE A 261 1.58 -21.59 2.35
C ILE A 261 1.12 -22.63 1.34
N TRP A 262 1.01 -23.89 1.79
CA TRP A 262 0.43 -25.00 1.06
C TRP A 262 -0.88 -25.41 1.72
N ARG A 263 -1.90 -25.71 0.91
CA ARG A 263 -3.23 -26.02 1.36
C ARG A 263 -3.86 -27.14 0.54
N THR A 264 -4.71 -27.95 1.18
CA THR A 264 -5.57 -28.93 0.50
C THR A 264 -6.66 -28.20 -0.32
N GLU A 265 -7.15 -28.84 -1.37
CA GLU A 265 -8.18 -28.25 -2.26
C GLU A 265 -9.49 -27.95 -1.51
N ASP A 266 -9.83 -28.76 -0.52
CA ASP A 266 -11.01 -28.61 0.34
C ASP A 266 -10.78 -27.68 1.55
N ASN A 267 -9.61 -27.04 1.65
CA ASN A 267 -9.19 -26.19 2.75
C ASN A 267 -9.24 -26.86 4.14
N SER A 268 -9.20 -28.21 4.20
CA SER A 268 -9.24 -28.96 5.45
C SER A 268 -7.91 -28.97 6.22
N ASP A 269 -6.81 -28.73 5.53
CA ASP A 269 -5.46 -28.66 6.12
C ASP A 269 -4.57 -27.67 5.37
N GLU A 270 -3.69 -27.01 6.12
CA GLU A 270 -2.73 -26.04 5.58
C GLU A 270 -1.42 -26.06 6.38
N ILE A 271 -0.32 -25.70 5.73
CA ILE A 271 0.98 -25.51 6.32
C ILE A 271 1.63 -24.22 5.81
N CYS A 272 2.17 -23.44 6.74
CA CYS A 272 3.05 -22.31 6.42
C CYS A 272 4.49 -22.77 6.65
N ILE A 273 5.30 -22.79 5.61
CA ILE A 273 6.69 -23.22 5.63
C ILE A 273 7.58 -22.14 6.25
N GLU A 274 8.33 -22.49 7.27
CA GLU A 274 9.16 -21.58 8.06
C GLU A 274 10.61 -21.47 7.55
N SER A 275 11.09 -22.48 6.81
CA SER A 275 12.46 -22.50 6.32
C SER A 275 12.62 -23.35 5.06
N VAL A 276 13.74 -23.14 4.34
CA VAL A 276 14.10 -24.00 3.18
C VAL A 276 14.37 -25.44 3.62
N GLU A 277 14.91 -25.64 4.80
CA GLU A 277 15.13 -26.98 5.39
C GLU A 277 13.81 -27.69 5.66
N GLU A 278 12.83 -26.98 6.23
CA GLU A 278 11.49 -27.53 6.42
C GLU A 278 10.86 -27.89 5.07
N LEU A 279 10.89 -26.97 4.10
CA LEU A 279 10.36 -27.24 2.76
C LEU A 279 11.01 -28.49 2.14
N TYR A 280 12.33 -28.63 2.25
CA TYR A 280 13.04 -29.82 1.78
C TYR A 280 12.51 -31.10 2.43
N ASN A 281 12.31 -31.10 3.75
CA ASN A 281 11.82 -32.25 4.51
C ASN A 281 10.36 -32.58 4.18
N GLU A 282 9.50 -31.56 4.00
CA GLU A 282 8.11 -31.76 3.59
C GLU A 282 8.01 -32.31 2.15
N ILE A 283 8.92 -31.92 1.25
CA ILE A 283 9.02 -32.53 -0.10
C ILE A 283 9.43 -34.01 0.01
N GLU A 284 10.37 -34.38 0.89
CA GLU A 284 10.74 -35.80 1.10
C GLU A 284 9.53 -36.64 1.59
N LYS A 285 8.70 -36.09 2.50
CA LYS A 285 7.44 -36.72 2.91
C LYS A 285 6.47 -36.89 1.73
N SER A 286 6.36 -35.89 0.90
CA SER A 286 5.51 -35.91 -0.31
C SER A 286 5.99 -36.94 -1.36
N VAL A 287 7.30 -37.10 -1.50
CA VAL A 287 7.89 -38.15 -2.35
C VAL A 287 7.55 -39.53 -1.78
N ALA A 288 7.69 -39.73 -0.46
CA ALA A 288 7.33 -40.99 0.22
C ALA A 288 5.83 -41.30 0.07
N ALA A 289 4.97 -40.29 0.06
CA ALA A 289 3.52 -40.43 -0.13
C ALA A 289 3.12 -40.61 -1.61
N GLY A 290 4.06 -40.44 -2.58
CA GLY A 290 3.83 -40.63 -4.00
C GLY A 290 3.24 -39.42 -4.75
N PHE A 291 3.15 -38.26 -4.12
CA PHE A 291 2.67 -37.02 -4.77
C PHE A 291 3.76 -36.32 -5.58
N MET A 292 5.04 -36.49 -5.18
CA MET A 292 6.20 -36.02 -5.91
C MET A 292 7.05 -37.20 -6.39
N LYS A 293 7.66 -37.11 -7.57
CA LYS A 293 8.55 -38.16 -8.12
C LYS A 293 9.90 -38.18 -7.44
N SER A 294 10.44 -37.00 -7.16
CA SER A 294 11.71 -36.78 -6.48
C SER A 294 11.69 -35.41 -5.83
N ASN A 295 12.66 -35.15 -4.95
CA ASN A 295 12.87 -33.84 -4.38
C ASN A 295 13.75 -33.01 -5.34
N PRO A 296 13.24 -31.94 -5.98
CA PRO A 296 13.98 -31.16 -6.95
C PRO A 296 15.22 -30.45 -6.36
N TYR A 297 15.23 -30.19 -5.07
CA TYR A 297 16.38 -29.57 -4.39
C TYR A 297 17.49 -30.60 -4.16
N LYS A 298 17.12 -31.81 -3.76
CA LYS A 298 18.05 -32.95 -3.62
C LYS A 298 18.67 -33.33 -4.95
N ASP A 299 17.88 -33.36 -6.01
CA ASP A 299 18.35 -33.69 -7.36
C ASP A 299 19.41 -32.69 -7.87
N LYS A 300 19.32 -31.43 -7.43
CA LYS A 300 20.32 -30.39 -7.71
C LYS A 300 21.50 -30.38 -6.75
N GLY A 301 21.52 -31.28 -5.75
CA GLY A 301 22.58 -31.39 -4.75
C GLY A 301 22.55 -30.28 -3.70
N PHE A 302 21.37 -29.70 -3.43
CA PHE A 302 21.18 -28.77 -2.31
C PHE A 302 21.33 -29.52 -0.98
N ILE A 303 22.02 -28.91 -0.04
CA ILE A 303 22.26 -29.46 1.31
C ILE A 303 21.56 -28.57 2.33
N PRO A 304 20.48 -29.05 3.00
CA PRO A 304 19.81 -28.29 4.07
C PRO A 304 20.77 -27.92 5.21
N GLY A 305 20.65 -26.70 5.71
CA GLY A 305 21.51 -26.20 6.82
C GLY A 305 22.91 -25.76 6.41
N LEU A 306 23.27 -25.82 5.11
CA LEU A 306 24.52 -25.27 4.60
C LEU A 306 24.26 -23.88 3.98
N TYR A 307 24.57 -22.83 4.73
CA TYR A 307 24.27 -21.42 4.38
C TYR A 307 25.43 -20.79 3.58
N THR A 308 25.70 -21.32 2.38
CA THR A 308 26.68 -20.75 1.45
C THR A 308 26.02 -20.36 0.13
N ASP A 309 26.55 -19.33 -0.52
CA ASP A 309 26.03 -18.86 -1.80
C ASP A 309 26.00 -19.98 -2.85
N GLU A 310 27.06 -20.79 -2.92
CA GLU A 310 27.16 -21.89 -3.88
C GLU A 310 26.11 -22.99 -3.64
N ASN A 311 25.62 -23.14 -2.40
CA ASN A 311 24.56 -24.07 -2.10
C ASN A 311 23.20 -23.50 -2.45
N TYR A 312 22.97 -22.22 -2.13
CA TYR A 312 21.70 -21.56 -2.42
C TYR A 312 21.50 -21.24 -3.91
N ASP A 313 22.57 -21.04 -4.68
CA ASP A 313 22.52 -20.88 -6.16
C ASP A 313 21.95 -22.12 -6.87
N LYS A 314 21.87 -23.27 -6.19
CA LYS A 314 21.29 -24.50 -6.76
C LYS A 314 19.77 -24.52 -6.80
N ILE A 315 19.12 -23.63 -6.04
CA ILE A 315 17.66 -23.60 -5.90
C ILE A 315 17.11 -22.22 -6.25
N ASP A 316 15.85 -22.18 -6.60
CA ASP A 316 15.12 -20.95 -6.83
C ASP A 316 13.76 -21.06 -6.14
N LEU A 317 13.44 -20.12 -5.28
CA LEU A 317 12.21 -20.06 -4.50
C LEU A 317 11.13 -19.18 -5.13
N HIS A 318 11.38 -18.59 -6.30
CA HIS A 318 10.40 -17.82 -7.03
C HIS A 318 9.41 -18.70 -7.81
N ARG A 319 8.31 -18.13 -8.22
CA ARG A 319 7.48 -18.71 -9.29
C ARG A 319 8.26 -18.73 -10.62
N PRO A 320 8.08 -19.74 -11.44
CA PRO A 320 7.16 -20.89 -11.30
C PRO A 320 7.76 -22.09 -10.52
N TYR A 321 9.02 -22.02 -10.08
CA TYR A 321 9.76 -23.17 -9.55
C TYR A 321 9.13 -23.82 -8.31
N VAL A 322 8.52 -23.00 -7.42
CA VAL A 322 7.84 -23.50 -6.21
C VAL A 322 6.39 -23.92 -6.48
N ASP A 323 5.78 -23.49 -7.58
CA ASP A 323 4.38 -23.80 -7.89
C ASP A 323 4.16 -25.29 -8.23
N ASP A 324 5.20 -25.98 -8.70
CA ASP A 324 5.17 -27.41 -9.03
C ASP A 324 5.36 -28.32 -7.79
N ILE A 325 5.66 -27.73 -6.63
CA ILE A 325 5.87 -28.49 -5.39
C ILE A 325 4.51 -28.84 -4.78
N ILE A 326 4.25 -30.13 -4.66
CA ILE A 326 3.08 -30.66 -3.97
C ILE A 326 3.53 -31.23 -2.62
N LEU A 327 2.90 -30.78 -1.54
CA LEU A 327 3.16 -31.34 -0.20
C LEU A 327 2.05 -32.31 0.19
N VAL A 328 2.21 -32.97 1.34
CA VAL A 328 1.24 -33.94 1.86
C VAL A 328 0.68 -33.45 3.18
N SER A 329 -0.66 -33.43 3.30
CA SER A 329 -1.37 -33.05 4.52
C SER A 329 -1.23 -34.13 5.62
N ARG A 330 -1.62 -33.78 6.83
CA ARG A 330 -1.70 -34.72 7.96
C ARG A 330 -2.61 -35.91 7.68
N ASP A 331 -3.65 -35.71 6.87
CA ASP A 331 -4.60 -36.76 6.47
C ASP A 331 -4.22 -37.46 5.16
N GLY A 332 -3.02 -37.22 4.63
CA GLY A 332 -2.52 -37.88 3.42
C GLY A 332 -3.10 -37.32 2.11
N LYS A 333 -3.62 -36.11 2.09
CA LYS A 333 -4.13 -35.43 0.88
C LYS A 333 -3.03 -34.55 0.26
N PRO A 334 -3.06 -34.34 -1.08
CA PRO A 334 -2.15 -33.40 -1.71
C PRO A 334 -2.45 -31.96 -1.33
N MET A 335 -1.40 -31.18 -1.05
CA MET A 335 -1.48 -29.74 -0.81
C MET A 335 -0.74 -28.98 -1.90
N LYS A 336 -1.37 -27.93 -2.41
CA LYS A 336 -0.80 -27.00 -3.39
C LYS A 336 -0.48 -25.67 -2.74
N ARG A 337 0.55 -24.99 -3.24
CA ARG A 337 0.92 -23.66 -2.77
C ARG A 337 -0.16 -22.63 -3.15
N GLU A 338 -0.43 -21.72 -2.24
CA GLU A 338 -1.23 -20.52 -2.53
C GLU A 338 -0.59 -19.70 -3.66
N THR A 339 -1.38 -19.31 -4.65
CA THR A 339 -0.84 -18.74 -5.91
C THR A 339 -0.31 -17.32 -5.76
N ASP A 340 -0.75 -16.60 -4.74
CA ASP A 340 -0.35 -15.21 -4.49
C ASP A 340 1.11 -15.10 -4.02
N LEU A 341 1.62 -13.87 -4.17
CA LEU A 341 2.92 -13.45 -3.66
C LEU A 341 2.73 -12.62 -2.38
N ILE A 342 3.79 -12.46 -1.62
CA ILE A 342 3.85 -11.56 -0.47
C ILE A 342 3.93 -10.12 -0.96
N ASP A 343 3.32 -9.21 -0.22
CA ASP A 343 3.49 -7.76 -0.40
C ASP A 343 4.97 -7.39 -0.27
N VAL A 344 5.52 -6.73 -1.27
CA VAL A 344 6.93 -6.25 -1.27
C VAL A 344 7.27 -5.36 -0.07
N TRP A 345 6.27 -4.76 0.55
CA TRP A 345 6.44 -4.02 1.80
C TRP A 345 6.77 -4.93 3.00
N PHE A 346 6.40 -6.20 2.94
CA PHE A 346 6.85 -7.20 3.91
C PHE A 346 8.34 -7.49 3.72
N ASP A 347 8.79 -7.68 2.48
CA ASP A 347 10.21 -7.91 2.19
C ASP A 347 11.07 -6.76 2.72
N SER A 348 10.68 -5.52 2.42
CA SER A 348 11.38 -4.33 2.90
C SER A 348 11.29 -4.14 4.43
N GLY A 349 10.16 -4.51 5.03
CA GLY A 349 9.96 -4.47 6.49
C GLY A 349 10.73 -5.55 7.23
N ALA A 350 11.06 -6.66 6.57
CA ALA A 350 11.86 -7.75 7.11
C ALA A 350 13.39 -7.51 6.99
N MET A 351 13.82 -6.45 6.28
CA MET A 351 15.24 -6.18 5.98
C MET A 351 16.16 -6.25 7.20
N PRO A 352 15.84 -5.69 8.39
CA PRO A 352 16.73 -5.75 9.54
C PRO A 352 17.12 -7.16 9.97
N TYR A 353 16.26 -8.13 9.73
CA TYR A 353 16.44 -9.54 10.08
C TYR A 353 17.00 -10.33 8.90
N ALA A 354 16.46 -10.10 7.72
CA ALA A 354 16.83 -10.81 6.50
C ALA A 354 18.30 -10.58 6.11
N GLN A 355 18.81 -9.35 6.26
CA GLN A 355 20.19 -9.02 5.90
C GLN A 355 21.27 -9.78 6.70
N ILE A 356 20.92 -10.25 7.90
CA ILE A 356 21.83 -11.03 8.75
C ILE A 356 21.46 -12.52 8.78
N HIS A 357 20.48 -12.93 7.98
CA HIS A 357 19.91 -14.28 7.89
C HIS A 357 19.39 -14.80 9.24
N TYR A 358 18.78 -13.91 10.04
CA TYR A 358 18.14 -14.29 11.30
C TYR A 358 16.92 -15.20 11.05
N PRO A 359 16.63 -16.23 11.86
CA PRO A 359 17.35 -16.67 13.06
C PRO A 359 18.42 -17.73 12.79
N PHE A 360 18.74 -18.06 11.55
CA PHE A 360 19.59 -19.19 11.17
C PHE A 360 21.08 -18.88 11.33
N GLU A 361 21.48 -17.63 11.06
CA GLU A 361 22.82 -17.11 11.24
C GLU A 361 22.81 -15.81 12.04
N ASN A 362 23.94 -15.43 12.62
CA ASN A 362 24.18 -14.12 13.27
C ASN A 362 23.11 -13.72 14.32
N LYS A 363 22.46 -14.73 14.91
CA LYS A 363 21.34 -14.52 15.86
C LYS A 363 21.76 -13.63 17.04
N GLU A 364 22.97 -13.76 17.50
CA GLU A 364 23.54 -12.99 18.61
C GLU A 364 23.62 -11.48 18.34
N LEU A 365 23.79 -11.06 17.09
CA LEU A 365 23.87 -9.64 16.72
C LEU A 365 22.53 -8.92 17.00
N LEU A 366 21.44 -9.60 16.80
CA LEU A 366 20.10 -9.06 17.03
C LEU A 366 19.69 -9.24 18.49
N ASP A 367 19.84 -10.44 19.04
CA ASP A 367 19.44 -10.78 20.40
C ASP A 367 20.22 -9.97 21.47
N SER A 368 21.47 -9.58 21.19
CA SER A 368 22.28 -8.72 22.06
C SER A 368 22.06 -7.23 21.85
N HIS A 369 21.16 -6.84 20.95
CA HIS A 369 20.90 -5.45 20.58
C HIS A 369 22.10 -4.68 20.01
N GLN A 370 23.08 -5.36 19.40
CA GLN A 370 24.24 -4.72 18.78
C GLN A 370 23.87 -3.96 17.49
N VAL A 371 22.98 -4.54 16.68
CA VAL A 371 22.59 -3.98 15.37
C VAL A 371 21.10 -3.62 15.31
N TYR A 372 20.35 -3.87 16.37
CA TYR A 372 18.91 -3.71 16.40
C TYR A 372 18.39 -3.30 17.80
N PRO A 373 17.45 -2.33 17.92
CA PRO A 373 16.90 -1.49 16.84
C PRO A 373 17.93 -0.54 16.25
N ALA A 374 17.71 -0.07 15.01
CA ALA A 374 18.56 0.95 14.39
C ALA A 374 18.55 2.27 15.18
N ASP A 375 19.66 3.01 15.16
CA ASP A 375 19.71 4.29 15.87
C ASP A 375 18.77 5.32 15.25
N PHE A 376 18.72 5.41 13.92
CA PHE A 376 17.74 6.26 13.23
C PHE A 376 17.43 5.78 11.81
N ILE A 377 16.33 6.31 11.26
CA ILE A 377 15.93 6.19 9.86
C ILE A 377 15.56 7.56 9.31
N ALA A 378 15.89 7.86 8.05
CA ALA A 378 15.59 9.12 7.39
C ALA A 378 15.02 8.87 6.00
N GLU A 379 13.72 9.06 5.84
CA GLU A 379 12.96 8.85 4.60
C GLU A 379 11.86 9.90 4.43
N GLY A 380 11.22 9.94 3.27
CA GLY A 380 10.11 10.86 2.99
C GLY A 380 8.90 10.64 3.90
N VAL A 381 8.13 11.69 4.12
CA VAL A 381 6.91 11.67 4.97
C VAL A 381 5.84 10.69 4.46
N ASP A 382 5.84 10.34 3.19
CA ASP A 382 4.97 9.33 2.59
C ASP A 382 5.22 7.93 3.18
N GLN A 383 6.42 7.66 3.69
CA GLN A 383 6.79 6.38 4.32
C GLN A 383 6.08 6.12 5.66
N THR A 384 5.35 7.07 6.19
CA THR A 384 4.36 6.83 7.27
C THR A 384 3.25 5.85 6.85
N ARG A 385 3.04 5.66 5.56
CA ARG A 385 2.11 4.69 4.95
C ARG A 385 2.84 3.58 4.18
N GLY A 386 4.13 3.43 4.39
CA GLY A 386 5.01 2.47 3.73
C GLY A 386 6.03 1.92 4.69
N TRP A 387 7.30 2.18 4.45
CA TRP A 387 8.41 1.51 5.13
C TRP A 387 8.44 1.75 6.64
N PHE A 388 8.15 2.96 7.12
CA PHE A 388 8.07 3.22 8.57
C PHE A 388 7.05 2.30 9.26
N PHE A 389 5.88 2.11 8.63
CA PHE A 389 4.86 1.24 9.18
C PHE A 389 5.26 -0.23 9.15
N THR A 390 5.75 -0.74 8.03
CA THR A 390 6.04 -2.17 7.88
C THR A 390 7.20 -2.62 8.76
N LEU A 391 8.25 -1.80 8.89
CA LEU A 391 9.32 -2.01 9.86
C LEU A 391 8.77 -2.06 11.30
N HIS A 392 7.96 -1.08 11.67
CA HIS A 392 7.39 -0.98 13.01
C HIS A 392 6.43 -2.13 13.31
N ALA A 393 5.59 -2.53 12.34
CA ALA A 393 4.64 -3.63 12.51
C ALA A 393 5.35 -4.98 12.75
N ILE A 394 6.34 -5.32 11.92
CA ILE A 394 7.10 -6.57 12.08
C ILE A 394 7.88 -6.55 13.41
N ALA A 395 8.56 -5.45 13.72
CA ALA A 395 9.30 -5.27 14.96
C ALA A 395 8.43 -5.48 16.20
N THR A 396 7.26 -4.86 16.22
CA THR A 396 6.31 -4.96 17.34
C THR A 396 5.77 -6.38 17.48
N MET A 397 5.33 -6.99 16.38
CA MET A 397 4.65 -8.28 16.42
C MET A 397 5.59 -9.47 16.68
N VAL A 398 6.84 -9.38 16.22
CA VAL A 398 7.80 -10.49 16.33
C VAL A 398 8.75 -10.34 17.52
N PHE A 399 9.17 -9.09 17.83
CA PHE A 399 10.21 -8.83 18.81
C PHE A 399 9.75 -7.96 19.99
N ASP A 400 8.50 -7.54 20.02
CA ASP A 400 7.96 -6.62 21.03
C ASP A 400 8.82 -5.35 21.20
N SER A 401 9.33 -4.82 20.09
CA SER A 401 10.30 -3.74 20.03
C SER A 401 9.98 -2.72 18.94
N VAL A 402 10.63 -1.57 19.00
CA VAL A 402 10.73 -0.65 17.86
C VAL A 402 11.79 -1.16 16.86
N SER A 403 11.65 -0.84 15.58
CA SER A 403 12.69 -1.13 14.58
C SER A 403 13.79 -0.08 14.52
N TYR A 404 13.50 1.14 14.96
CA TYR A 404 14.37 2.30 14.98
C TYR A 404 14.06 3.19 16.18
N LYS A 405 15.10 3.85 16.73
CA LYS A 405 14.99 4.71 17.92
C LYS A 405 14.60 6.15 17.56
N ALA A 406 15.04 6.63 16.39
CA ALA A 406 14.73 7.97 15.90
C ALA A 406 14.29 7.95 14.43
N VAL A 407 13.44 8.91 14.03
CA VAL A 407 12.97 9.09 12.65
C VAL A 407 13.15 10.53 12.23
N ILE A 408 13.81 10.73 11.10
CA ILE A 408 13.77 12.00 10.37
C ILE A 408 12.81 11.83 9.20
N SER A 409 11.62 12.43 9.33
CA SER A 409 10.59 12.37 8.30
C SER A 409 10.78 13.51 7.31
N ASN A 410 11.50 13.26 6.22
CA ASN A 410 11.90 14.28 5.28
C ASN A 410 10.71 14.92 4.56
N GLY A 411 10.77 16.26 4.41
CA GLY A 411 9.89 17.03 3.56
C GLY A 411 10.16 16.81 2.07
N LEU A 412 9.36 17.45 1.23
CA LEU A 412 9.53 17.37 -0.23
C LEU A 412 10.57 18.39 -0.73
N VAL A 413 11.32 17.99 -1.75
CA VAL A 413 12.13 18.92 -2.54
C VAL A 413 11.25 19.47 -3.67
N LEU A 414 10.97 20.78 -3.60
CA LEU A 414 10.14 21.52 -4.54
C LEU A 414 11.00 22.38 -5.46
N ASP A 415 10.47 22.83 -6.58
CA ASP A 415 11.13 23.83 -7.40
C ASP A 415 11.24 25.19 -6.65
N LYS A 416 11.99 26.14 -7.19
CA LYS A 416 12.18 27.46 -6.57
C LYS A 416 10.88 28.23 -6.30
N ASN A 417 9.80 27.89 -7.02
CA ASN A 417 8.48 28.51 -6.88
C ASN A 417 7.60 27.76 -5.86
N GLY A 418 8.07 26.61 -5.34
CA GLY A 418 7.33 25.78 -4.40
C GLY A 418 6.40 24.74 -5.05
N ASN A 419 6.57 24.46 -6.35
CA ASN A 419 5.79 23.44 -7.04
C ASN A 419 6.50 22.08 -6.97
N LYS A 420 5.72 21.00 -6.97
CA LYS A 420 6.27 19.64 -7.04
C LYS A 420 7.04 19.44 -8.34
N MET A 421 8.28 18.95 -8.21
CA MET A 421 9.10 18.61 -9.38
C MET A 421 8.56 17.38 -10.10
N SER A 422 8.51 17.42 -11.43
CA SER A 422 8.20 16.26 -12.25
C SER A 422 8.90 16.37 -13.61
N LYS A 423 9.31 15.20 -14.16
CA LYS A 423 9.88 15.14 -15.53
C LYS A 423 8.89 15.64 -16.58
N ARG A 424 7.59 15.41 -16.38
CA ARG A 424 6.52 15.85 -17.31
C ARG A 424 6.42 17.36 -17.39
N LEU A 425 6.63 18.08 -16.28
CA LEU A 425 6.57 19.54 -16.22
C LEU A 425 7.90 20.22 -16.61
N GLY A 426 8.97 19.43 -16.79
CA GLY A 426 10.29 19.96 -17.14
C GLY A 426 10.95 20.80 -16.04
N ASN A 427 10.44 20.77 -14.81
CA ASN A 427 10.95 21.49 -13.66
C ASN A 427 11.79 20.63 -12.70
N ALA A 428 12.06 19.37 -13.07
CA ALA A 428 12.94 18.48 -12.30
C ALA A 428 14.40 18.84 -12.52
N VAL A 429 15.17 18.96 -11.44
CA VAL A 429 16.61 19.17 -11.47
C VAL A 429 17.31 17.81 -11.42
N ASP A 430 18.27 17.62 -12.34
CA ASP A 430 19.11 16.43 -12.34
C ASP A 430 20.23 16.58 -11.28
N PRO A 431 20.30 15.69 -10.27
CA PRO A 431 21.31 15.78 -9.23
C PRO A 431 22.73 15.54 -9.75
N PHE A 432 22.93 14.69 -10.75
CA PHE A 432 24.28 14.37 -11.26
C PHE A 432 24.88 15.53 -12.01
N SER A 433 24.14 16.19 -12.91
CA SER A 433 24.62 17.39 -13.58
C SER A 433 24.85 18.54 -12.61
N THR A 434 24.07 18.61 -11.53
CA THR A 434 24.27 19.59 -10.44
C THR A 434 25.55 19.33 -9.69
N ILE A 435 25.83 18.07 -9.34
CA ILE A 435 27.08 17.64 -8.67
C ILE A 435 28.28 17.93 -9.56
N GLU A 436 28.20 17.62 -10.85
CA GLU A 436 29.28 17.90 -11.80
C GLU A 436 29.62 19.39 -11.87
N LYS A 437 28.62 20.26 -11.86
CA LYS A 437 28.82 21.71 -11.96
C LYS A 437 29.30 22.37 -10.67
N TYR A 438 28.75 21.98 -9.53
CA TYR A 438 28.92 22.69 -8.26
C TYR A 438 29.76 21.90 -7.23
N GLY A 439 29.89 20.59 -7.40
CA GLY A 439 30.47 19.67 -6.41
C GLY A 439 29.38 19.08 -5.50
N SER A 440 29.67 17.91 -4.93
CA SER A 440 28.76 17.20 -4.03
C SER A 440 28.61 17.91 -2.68
N ASP A 441 29.70 18.44 -2.11
CA ASP A 441 29.69 19.07 -0.79
C ASP A 441 28.86 20.36 -0.73
N PRO A 442 28.99 21.29 -1.69
CA PRO A 442 28.11 22.45 -1.75
C PRO A 442 26.60 22.09 -1.88
N LEU A 443 26.27 21.08 -2.69
CA LEU A 443 24.90 20.61 -2.81
C LEU A 443 24.37 20.03 -1.50
N ARG A 444 25.12 19.12 -0.87
CA ARG A 444 24.73 18.49 0.42
C ARG A 444 24.59 19.53 1.52
N TRP A 445 25.54 20.45 1.62
CA TRP A 445 25.51 21.54 2.58
C TRP A 445 24.29 22.44 2.39
N TYR A 446 24.00 22.84 1.14
CA TYR A 446 22.83 23.64 0.81
C TYR A 446 21.54 22.94 1.24
N MET A 447 21.38 21.66 0.94
CA MET A 447 20.16 20.91 1.27
C MET A 447 19.93 20.79 2.78
N ILE A 448 21.00 20.70 3.58
CA ILE A 448 20.89 20.57 5.04
C ILE A 448 20.69 21.94 5.71
N THR A 449 21.37 22.97 5.24
CA THR A 449 21.41 24.28 5.92
C THR A 449 20.31 25.23 5.46
N ASN A 450 19.71 25.02 4.29
CA ASN A 450 18.69 25.93 3.73
C ASN A 450 17.32 25.80 4.43
N SER A 451 16.98 24.60 4.89
CA SER A 451 15.76 24.34 5.67
C SER A 451 15.96 23.07 6.50
N SER A 452 15.18 22.92 7.58
CA SER A 452 15.18 21.68 8.35
C SER A 452 14.79 20.49 7.45
N PRO A 453 15.38 19.29 7.64
CA PRO A 453 15.14 18.15 6.75
C PRO A 453 13.66 17.76 6.62
N TRP A 454 12.85 18.01 7.64
CA TRP A 454 11.41 17.73 7.66
C TRP A 454 10.53 18.81 7.03
N ASP A 455 11.10 19.99 6.71
CA ASP A 455 10.40 21.04 6.00
C ASP A 455 10.55 20.87 4.49
N ASN A 456 9.59 21.40 3.73
CA ASN A 456 9.70 21.40 2.28
C ASN A 456 10.81 22.36 1.82
N LEU A 457 11.79 21.84 1.10
CA LEU A 457 12.90 22.59 0.55
C LEU A 457 12.50 23.20 -0.81
N LYS A 458 12.51 24.53 -0.94
CA LYS A 458 12.47 25.21 -2.24
C LYS A 458 13.88 25.21 -2.83
N PHE A 459 14.09 24.35 -3.82
CA PHE A 459 15.41 24.15 -4.41
C PHE A 459 15.74 25.23 -5.42
N ASP A 460 16.82 25.95 -5.15
CA ASP A 460 17.36 27.02 -6.02
C ASP A 460 18.86 26.81 -6.28
N MET A 461 19.25 26.78 -7.55
CA MET A 461 20.64 26.61 -7.97
C MET A 461 21.52 27.78 -7.52
N ASP A 462 20.99 28.98 -7.42
CA ASP A 462 21.72 30.16 -6.97
C ASP A 462 22.14 30.03 -5.50
N GLY A 463 21.34 29.33 -4.69
CA GLY A 463 21.67 29.02 -3.30
C GLY A 463 22.88 28.09 -3.16
N ILE A 464 23.03 27.11 -4.06
CA ILE A 464 24.22 26.25 -4.10
C ILE A 464 25.47 27.05 -4.44
N GLU A 465 25.38 27.94 -5.43
CA GLU A 465 26.49 28.83 -5.82
C GLU A 465 26.89 29.76 -4.66
N GLU A 466 25.93 30.26 -3.92
CA GLU A 466 26.18 31.09 -2.74
C GLU A 466 26.92 30.32 -1.66
N VAL A 467 26.50 29.09 -1.33
CA VAL A 467 27.18 28.20 -0.38
C VAL A 467 28.61 27.91 -0.83
N ARG A 468 28.80 27.56 -2.12
CA ARG A 468 30.13 27.30 -2.69
C ARG A 468 31.06 28.50 -2.52
N ARG A 469 30.58 29.69 -2.81
CA ARG A 469 31.38 30.92 -2.75
C ARG A 469 31.63 31.38 -1.30
N LYS A 470 30.57 31.47 -0.48
CA LYS A 470 30.68 32.08 0.86
C LYS A 470 31.25 31.14 1.88
N PHE A 471 30.85 29.87 1.90
CA PHE A 471 31.34 28.93 2.91
C PHE A 471 32.59 28.18 2.43
N PHE A 472 32.48 27.39 1.39
CA PHE A 472 33.61 26.58 0.91
C PHE A 472 34.75 27.42 0.35
N GLY A 473 34.45 28.51 -0.35
CA GLY A 473 35.46 29.44 -0.84
C GLY A 473 36.24 30.11 0.29
N THR A 474 35.57 30.51 1.37
CA THR A 474 36.24 31.08 2.55
C THR A 474 37.11 30.05 3.26
N LEU A 475 36.60 28.84 3.48
CA LEU A 475 37.35 27.74 4.08
C LEU A 475 38.60 27.41 3.27
N TYR A 476 38.45 27.26 1.95
CA TYR A 476 39.59 27.01 1.04
C TYR A 476 40.61 28.12 1.07
N ASN A 477 40.18 29.39 1.03
CA ASN A 477 41.11 30.54 1.06
C ASN A 477 41.84 30.63 2.39
N THR A 478 41.18 30.31 3.52
CA THR A 478 41.82 30.27 4.84
C THR A 478 42.94 29.20 4.87
N TYR A 479 42.61 28.00 4.38
CA TYR A 479 43.61 26.93 4.27
C TYR A 479 44.74 27.29 3.31
N SER A 480 44.42 27.85 2.14
CA SER A 480 45.45 28.22 1.14
C SER A 480 46.37 29.30 1.64
N PHE A 481 45.85 30.25 2.41
CA PHE A 481 46.69 31.28 3.05
C PHE A 481 47.65 30.64 4.06
N PHE A 482 47.17 29.78 4.95
CA PHE A 482 48.01 29.06 5.88
C PHE A 482 49.04 28.19 5.16
N ALA A 483 48.63 27.39 4.19
CA ALA A 483 49.53 26.47 3.47
C ALA A 483 50.64 27.21 2.70
N LEU A 484 50.32 28.38 2.13
CA LEU A 484 51.31 29.20 1.43
C LEU A 484 52.47 29.57 2.36
N TYR A 485 52.17 30.13 3.52
CA TYR A 485 53.21 30.58 4.46
C TYR A 485 53.88 29.42 5.19
N ALA A 486 53.12 28.38 5.57
CA ALA A 486 53.68 27.17 6.15
C ALA A 486 54.71 26.51 5.23
N ASN A 487 54.48 26.48 3.91
CA ASN A 487 55.43 25.96 2.95
C ASN A 487 56.68 26.87 2.78
N VAL A 488 56.46 28.19 2.77
CA VAL A 488 57.56 29.16 2.65
C VAL A 488 58.51 29.10 3.88
N ASP A 489 57.91 29.01 5.07
CA ASP A 489 58.64 29.00 6.34
C ASP A 489 59.13 27.61 6.72
N GLY A 490 58.79 26.55 5.99
CA GLY A 490 59.16 25.17 6.31
C GLY A 490 58.55 24.70 7.64
N PHE A 491 57.30 25.12 7.94
CA PHE A 491 56.59 24.79 9.18
C PHE A 491 56.36 23.29 9.31
N GLU A 492 56.75 22.70 10.43
CA GLU A 492 56.63 21.25 10.67
C GLU A 492 55.86 20.89 11.96
N TYR A 493 55.32 21.85 12.69
CA TYR A 493 54.64 21.65 13.98
C TYR A 493 55.47 20.80 14.96
N LYS A 494 56.68 21.27 15.26
CA LYS A 494 57.63 20.64 16.20
C LYS A 494 57.84 21.45 17.46
N GLU A 495 57.27 22.63 17.53
CA GLU A 495 57.34 23.54 18.64
C GLU A 495 56.60 22.98 19.86
N ALA A 496 57.11 23.28 21.05
CA ALA A 496 56.41 22.94 22.28
C ALA A 496 55.09 23.72 22.40
N ASP A 497 54.06 23.08 22.95
CA ASP A 497 52.79 23.74 23.20
C ASP A 497 52.95 24.94 24.11
N VAL A 498 52.42 26.09 23.66
CA VAL A 498 52.39 27.31 24.47
C VAL A 498 51.24 27.20 25.49
N PRO A 499 51.52 27.31 26.81
CA PRO A 499 50.49 27.32 27.83
C PRO A 499 49.40 28.37 27.56
N MET A 500 48.16 28.05 27.88
CA MET A 500 46.99 28.89 27.55
C MET A 500 47.15 30.31 28.13
N GLU A 501 47.71 30.43 29.32
CA GLU A 501 47.89 31.70 30.04
C GLU A 501 48.93 32.60 29.33
N SER A 502 49.87 32.02 28.59
CA SER A 502 50.93 32.73 27.87
C SER A 502 50.53 33.11 26.44
N ARG A 503 49.37 32.64 25.94
CA ARG A 503 48.89 32.95 24.59
C ARG A 503 48.31 34.36 24.54
N PRO A 504 48.46 35.08 23.42
CA PRO A 504 47.76 36.35 23.18
C PRO A 504 46.25 36.23 23.37
N GLU A 505 45.61 37.33 23.71
CA GLU A 505 44.17 37.36 23.96
C GLU A 505 43.36 36.88 22.74
N ILE A 506 43.78 37.28 21.54
CA ILE A 506 43.11 36.89 20.30
C ILE A 506 43.20 35.37 20.06
N ASP A 507 44.29 34.71 20.40
CA ASP A 507 44.45 33.27 20.26
C ASP A 507 43.57 32.54 21.29
N ARG A 508 43.50 33.03 22.51
CA ARG A 508 42.61 32.49 23.54
C ARG A 508 41.15 32.66 23.16
N TRP A 509 40.81 33.81 22.56
CA TRP A 509 39.46 34.09 22.09
C TRP A 509 39.02 33.10 20.99
N ILE A 510 39.82 32.92 19.94
CA ILE A 510 39.45 32.02 18.83
C ILE A 510 39.37 30.56 19.28
N LEU A 511 40.23 30.11 20.18
CA LEU A 511 40.15 28.78 20.76
C LEU A 511 38.90 28.58 21.62
N SER A 512 38.50 29.61 22.39
CA SER A 512 37.24 29.58 23.15
C SER A 512 36.02 29.49 22.23
N VAL A 513 35.99 30.27 21.15
CA VAL A 513 34.93 30.22 20.14
C VAL A 513 34.86 28.83 19.47
N LEU A 514 36.03 28.28 19.09
CA LEU A 514 36.10 26.94 18.50
C LEU A 514 35.57 25.86 19.44
N ASN A 515 35.94 25.87 20.71
CA ASN A 515 35.45 24.88 21.67
C ASN A 515 33.94 25.03 21.94
N THR A 516 33.43 26.26 21.93
CA THR A 516 31.98 26.51 22.01
C THR A 516 31.25 25.94 20.79
N LEU A 517 31.77 26.20 19.57
CA LEU A 517 31.23 25.66 18.34
C LEU A 517 31.24 24.12 18.32
N ILE A 518 32.32 23.48 18.73
CA ILE A 518 32.41 22.01 18.80
C ILE A 518 31.30 21.47 19.69
N LYS A 519 31.09 22.06 20.89
CA LYS A 519 30.05 21.64 21.81
C LYS A 519 28.63 21.83 21.23
N GLU A 520 28.39 22.96 20.57
CA GLU A 520 27.09 23.24 19.95
C GLU A 520 26.81 22.28 18.79
N VAL A 521 27.77 22.05 17.92
CA VAL A 521 27.66 21.11 16.80
C VAL A 521 27.41 19.70 17.29
N ASP A 522 28.17 19.23 18.30
CA ASP A 522 27.98 17.90 18.90
C ASP A 522 26.54 17.75 19.47
N THR A 523 26.05 18.75 20.19
CA THR A 523 24.68 18.77 20.71
C THR A 523 23.64 18.71 19.60
N CYS A 524 23.79 19.53 18.54
CA CYS A 524 22.87 19.57 17.41
C CYS A 524 22.82 18.23 16.68
N TYR A 525 23.95 17.58 16.46
CA TYR A 525 23.98 16.26 15.81
C TYR A 525 23.37 15.16 16.69
N ASN A 526 23.63 15.17 18.00
CA ASN A 526 23.03 14.22 18.94
C ASN A 526 21.50 14.36 19.02
N GLU A 527 20.99 15.57 18.79
CA GLU A 527 19.56 15.86 18.77
C GLU A 527 18.91 15.73 17.38
N TYR A 528 19.66 15.33 16.36
CA TYR A 528 19.20 15.27 14.95
C TYR A 528 18.72 16.64 14.41
N GLU A 529 19.39 17.70 14.77
CA GLU A 529 19.10 19.10 14.36
C GLU A 529 20.23 19.68 13.48
N PRO A 530 20.55 19.08 12.32
CA PRO A 530 21.76 19.42 11.55
C PRO A 530 21.69 20.82 10.92
N THR A 531 20.52 21.45 10.85
CA THR A 531 20.33 22.78 10.28
C THR A 531 20.77 23.90 11.22
N LYS A 532 20.69 23.66 12.52
CA LYS A 532 21.15 24.61 13.54
C LYS A 532 22.69 24.76 13.51
#